data_05cbc5e4c43cc02fe9b5e05568d4d381
#
_entry.id   05cbc5e4c43cc02fe9b5e05568d4d381
#
_cell.length_a   1.000
_cell.length_b   1.000
_cell.length_c   1.000
_cell.angle_alpha   90.00
_cell.angle_beta   90.00
_cell.angle_gamma   90.00
#
_symmetry.space_group_name_H-M   'P 1'
#
loop_
_entity.id
_entity.type
_entity.pdbx_description
1 polymer ?
#
loop_
_entity_poly.entity_id
_entity_poly.type
_entity_poly.pdbx_seq_one_letter_code
_entity_poly.pdbx_strand_id
1 'polypeptide(L)'
;AEVAKYCIQDCELCINLTLSLDIIPNNIAMANVCYVPQSYIYLRGQGAKIFSLISEACNKVDTRIPTLNRPFHIHDYVKYYKEYGREETRNKIKQDQEKERGYCGMRNWYLEDILDQIEEPPPRAGYEGAIVLDPTPGIYLDDPVGVVDYASLYPSSIIEKNISHDTIILDKVYLDRLTPDVDYETIEYDNYKYVEEEGKVTITKKIDEDEKKITCHFLKRQKGQPMGIIPSVVSHLLRQRKATKKKIKTETNENKRKVLDCFQLSYKLVANSVYGQTGARTSPVYFNKLAACTTSIGRQRIYDAKNGVELRWWKESKWAIANGCQQPTVIYGDTDSVFIKWQRYKNGKLLEGKEALEFCIECGKDAGEWVTENMLNLTFVEDPDLGIY
;
A
#
# COMPACT_ATOMS: atom_id res chain seq x y z
N ALA A 1 -45.92 -26.41 4.06
CA ALA A 1 -44.74 -27.32 4.17
C ALA A 1 -43.54 -26.80 3.35
N GLU A 2 -43.71 -26.46 2.08
CA GLU A 2 -42.59 -25.98 1.20
C GLU A 2 -41.99 -24.67 1.68
N VAL A 3 -42.80 -23.66 2.02
CA VAL A 3 -42.33 -22.36 2.55
C VAL A 3 -41.53 -22.55 3.85
N ALA A 4 -41.99 -23.41 4.76
CA ALA A 4 -41.27 -23.70 6.00
C ALA A 4 -39.90 -24.37 5.74
N LYS A 5 -39.87 -25.31 4.77
CA LYS A 5 -38.61 -25.94 4.36
C LYS A 5 -37.62 -24.94 3.75
N TYR A 6 -38.11 -24.02 2.93
CA TYR A 6 -37.32 -22.95 2.35
C TYR A 6 -36.72 -22.02 3.42
N CYS A 7 -37.54 -21.58 4.39
CA CYS A 7 -37.05 -20.74 5.49
C CYS A 7 -35.98 -21.44 6.35
N ILE A 8 -36.12 -22.76 6.58
CA ILE A 8 -35.10 -23.53 7.31
C ILE A 8 -33.79 -23.57 6.48
N GLN A 9 -33.91 -23.81 5.16
CA GLN A 9 -32.76 -23.84 4.27
C GLN A 9 -32.02 -22.51 4.24
N ASP A 10 -32.70 -21.37 4.26
CA ASP A 10 -32.05 -20.04 4.32
C ASP A 10 -31.28 -19.86 5.62
N CYS A 11 -31.80 -20.32 6.75
CA CYS A 11 -31.09 -20.26 8.04
C CYS A 11 -29.85 -21.16 8.05
N GLU A 12 -29.98 -22.41 7.52
CA GLU A 12 -28.88 -23.34 7.39
C GLU A 12 -27.77 -22.80 6.47
N LEU A 13 -28.15 -22.11 5.38
CA LEU A 13 -27.22 -21.49 4.46
C LEU A 13 -26.35 -20.43 5.12
N CYS A 14 -26.92 -19.57 5.97
CA CYS A 14 -26.19 -18.56 6.74
C CYS A 14 -25.15 -19.20 7.66
N ILE A 15 -25.52 -20.29 8.36
CA ILE A 15 -24.62 -21.03 9.24
C ILE A 15 -23.50 -21.68 8.43
N ASN A 16 -23.86 -22.35 7.33
CA ASN A 16 -22.89 -23.03 6.46
C ASN A 16 -21.89 -22.04 5.84
N LEU A 17 -22.34 -20.88 5.41
CA LEU A 17 -21.46 -19.80 4.90
C LEU A 17 -20.50 -19.32 6.01
N THR A 18 -21.00 -19.09 7.22
CA THR A 18 -20.18 -18.66 8.36
C THR A 18 -19.08 -19.67 8.69
N LEU A 19 -19.40 -20.96 8.65
CA LEU A 19 -18.47 -22.05 8.91
C LEU A 19 -17.50 -22.26 7.74
N SER A 20 -17.99 -22.25 6.51
CA SER A 20 -17.18 -22.52 5.30
C SER A 20 -16.16 -21.41 5.02
N LEU A 21 -16.48 -20.18 5.37
CA LEU A 21 -15.60 -19.01 5.22
C LEU A 21 -14.72 -18.75 6.45
N ASP A 22 -14.77 -19.62 7.47
CA ASP A 22 -14.04 -19.45 8.74
C ASP A 22 -14.16 -18.03 9.32
N ILE A 23 -15.36 -17.43 9.25
CA ILE A 23 -15.58 -16.01 9.62
C ILE A 23 -15.16 -15.75 11.07
N ILE A 24 -15.57 -16.59 12.02
CA ILE A 24 -15.27 -16.41 13.44
C ILE A 24 -13.77 -16.55 13.72
N PRO A 25 -13.09 -17.64 13.32
CA PRO A 25 -11.65 -17.78 13.51
C PRO A 25 -10.82 -16.65 12.85
N ASN A 26 -11.19 -16.24 11.63
CA ASN A 26 -10.53 -15.14 10.94
C ASN A 26 -10.65 -13.82 11.72
N ASN A 27 -11.85 -13.53 12.24
CA ASN A 27 -12.08 -12.30 13.01
C ASN A 27 -11.38 -12.32 14.37
N ILE A 28 -11.30 -13.48 15.04
CA ILE A 28 -10.51 -13.63 16.26
C ILE A 28 -9.02 -13.40 15.96
N ALA A 29 -8.49 -14.00 14.90
CA ALA A 29 -7.09 -13.81 14.49
C ALA A 29 -6.80 -12.34 14.17
N MET A 30 -7.70 -11.67 13.44
CA MET A 30 -7.59 -10.25 13.12
C MET A 30 -7.60 -9.37 14.37
N ALA A 31 -8.48 -9.65 15.34
CA ALA A 31 -8.56 -8.91 16.60
C ALA A 31 -7.26 -9.02 17.40
N ASN A 32 -6.68 -10.23 17.47
CA ASN A 32 -5.39 -10.47 18.12
C ASN A 32 -4.23 -9.72 17.42
N VAL A 33 -4.17 -9.78 16.10
CA VAL A 33 -3.11 -9.10 15.32
C VAL A 33 -3.16 -7.60 15.49
N CYS A 34 -4.35 -7.01 15.58
CA CYS A 34 -4.54 -5.55 15.66
C CYS A 34 -4.64 -5.01 17.10
N TYR A 35 -4.59 -5.87 18.13
CA TYR A 35 -4.78 -5.48 19.54
C TYR A 35 -6.10 -4.74 19.80
N VAL A 36 -7.19 -5.24 19.23
CA VAL A 36 -8.52 -4.66 19.42
C VAL A 36 -9.53 -5.69 19.96
N PRO A 37 -10.58 -5.26 20.67
CA PRO A 37 -11.68 -6.13 21.02
C PRO A 37 -12.33 -6.73 19.77
N GLN A 38 -12.82 -7.97 19.86
CA GLN A 38 -13.47 -8.64 18.73
C GLN A 38 -14.67 -7.83 18.17
N SER A 39 -15.39 -7.11 19.01
CA SER A 39 -16.48 -6.22 18.59
C SER A 39 -16.04 -5.15 17.60
N TYR A 40 -14.79 -4.68 17.67
CA TYR A 40 -14.25 -3.68 16.71
C TYR A 40 -14.10 -4.25 15.31
N ILE A 41 -13.90 -5.57 15.16
CA ILE A 41 -13.81 -6.20 13.85
C ILE A 41 -15.12 -6.04 13.07
N TYR A 42 -16.24 -6.12 13.77
CA TYR A 42 -17.58 -5.99 13.17
C TYR A 42 -18.09 -4.55 13.10
N LEU A 43 -17.80 -3.74 14.12
CA LEU A 43 -18.42 -2.43 14.31
C LEU A 43 -17.55 -1.24 13.86
N ARG A 44 -16.25 -1.45 13.64
CA ARG A 44 -15.30 -0.39 13.30
C ARG A 44 -14.58 -0.70 11.99
N GLY A 45 -14.27 0.36 11.24
CA GLY A 45 -13.50 0.25 10.01
C GLY A 45 -12.03 -0.13 10.23
N GLN A 46 -11.30 -0.31 9.15
CA GLN A 46 -9.86 -0.66 9.19
C GLN A 46 -9.02 0.41 9.91
N GLY A 47 -9.41 1.68 9.87
CA GLY A 47 -8.70 2.77 10.54
C GLY A 47 -8.51 2.54 12.03
N ALA A 48 -9.54 2.07 12.75
CA ALA A 48 -9.44 1.80 14.18
C ALA A 48 -8.46 0.64 14.49
N LYS A 49 -8.43 -0.38 13.64
CA LYS A 49 -7.53 -1.55 13.78
C LYS A 49 -6.07 -1.15 13.56
N ILE A 50 -5.79 -0.42 12.47
CA ILE A 50 -4.44 0.04 12.14
C ILE A 50 -3.96 1.06 13.15
N PHE A 51 -4.81 1.97 13.61
CA PHE A 51 -4.47 2.93 14.65
C PHE A 51 -4.07 2.26 15.96
N SER A 52 -4.82 1.24 16.41
CA SER A 52 -4.47 0.46 17.61
C SER A 52 -3.11 -0.21 17.46
N LEU A 53 -2.84 -0.83 16.31
CA LEU A 53 -1.57 -1.50 16.03
C LEU A 53 -0.39 -0.52 16.03
N ILE A 54 -0.55 0.65 15.40
CA ILE A 54 0.49 1.70 15.38
C ILE A 54 0.69 2.27 16.80
N SER A 55 -0.40 2.46 17.55
CA SER A 55 -0.33 2.94 18.95
C SER A 55 0.48 1.99 19.83
N GLU A 56 0.29 0.69 19.68
CA GLU A 56 1.06 -0.32 20.39
C GLU A 56 2.55 -0.29 20.01
N ALA A 57 2.86 -0.11 18.72
CA ALA A 57 4.23 0.04 18.26
C ALA A 57 4.89 1.31 18.84
N CYS A 58 4.17 2.42 18.86
CA CYS A 58 4.66 3.67 19.46
C CYS A 58 4.90 3.53 20.97
N ASN A 59 3.99 2.85 21.67
CA ASN A 59 4.12 2.60 23.10
C ASN A 59 5.38 1.76 23.44
N LYS A 60 5.72 0.78 22.61
CA LYS A 60 6.92 -0.06 22.79
C LYS A 60 8.24 0.71 22.71
N VAL A 61 8.28 1.81 21.96
CA VAL A 61 9.47 2.66 21.78
C VAL A 61 9.35 4.00 22.50
N ASP A 62 8.39 4.11 23.43
CA ASP A 62 8.10 5.32 24.21
C ASP A 62 7.90 6.58 23.34
N THR A 63 7.31 6.40 22.16
CA THR A 63 7.02 7.48 21.22
C THR A 63 5.52 7.80 21.23
N ARG A 64 5.20 9.08 21.17
CA ARG A 64 3.80 9.52 21.10
C ARG A 64 3.37 9.72 19.65
N ILE A 65 2.16 9.27 19.32
CA ILE A 65 1.52 9.65 18.09
C ILE A 65 1.15 11.13 18.23
N PRO A 66 1.70 12.02 17.37
CA PRO A 66 1.29 13.41 17.41
C PRO A 66 -0.20 13.48 17.10
N THR A 67 -0.91 14.34 17.81
CA THR A 67 -2.24 14.75 17.37
C THR A 67 -2.02 15.55 16.09
N LEU A 68 -1.99 14.84 14.96
CA LEU A 68 -2.05 15.53 13.69
C LEU A 68 -3.34 16.32 13.73
N ASN A 69 -3.22 17.65 13.68
CA ASN A 69 -4.37 18.45 13.38
C ASN A 69 -4.93 17.85 12.11
N ARG A 70 -6.12 17.23 12.20
CA ARG A 70 -6.82 16.81 10.98
C ARG A 70 -6.75 18.03 10.09
N PRO A 71 -6.24 17.92 8.87
CA PRO A 71 -6.20 19.09 8.01
C PRO A 71 -7.63 19.61 8.03
N PHE A 72 -7.78 20.83 8.49
CA PHE A 72 -9.09 21.47 8.59
C PHE A 72 -9.69 21.33 7.20
N HIS A 73 -10.79 20.63 7.10
CA HIS A 73 -11.36 20.30 5.79
C HIS A 73 -12.09 21.54 5.30
N ILE A 74 -11.32 22.51 4.80
CA ILE A 74 -11.83 23.75 4.22
C ILE A 74 -13.02 23.47 3.29
N HIS A 75 -12.87 22.46 2.46
CA HIS A 75 -13.92 22.05 1.52
C HIS A 75 -15.24 21.60 2.16
N ASP A 76 -15.21 21.12 3.40
CA ASP A 76 -16.45 20.71 4.10
C ASP A 76 -17.28 21.92 4.51
N TYR A 77 -16.65 23.09 4.62
CA TYR A 77 -17.31 24.35 4.96
C TYR A 77 -17.62 25.24 3.76
N VAL A 78 -17.10 24.97 2.57
CA VAL A 78 -17.35 25.78 1.37
C VAL A 78 -18.84 25.87 1.03
N LYS A 79 -19.55 24.73 1.10
CA LYS A 79 -20.99 24.70 0.85
C LYS A 79 -21.75 25.51 1.91
N TYR A 80 -21.36 25.33 3.18
CA TYR A 80 -21.97 26.05 4.30
C TYR A 80 -21.70 27.56 4.20
N TYR A 81 -20.48 27.96 3.82
CA TYR A 81 -20.11 29.34 3.57
C TYR A 81 -20.97 30.00 2.46
N LYS A 82 -21.17 29.30 1.36
CA LYS A 82 -22.02 29.78 0.24
C LYS A 82 -23.49 29.98 0.64
N GLU A 83 -23.97 29.20 1.59
CA GLU A 83 -25.34 29.23 2.04
C GLU A 83 -25.61 30.24 3.15
N TYR A 84 -24.69 30.33 4.13
CA TYR A 84 -24.87 31.09 5.37
C TYR A 84 -23.91 32.28 5.56
N GLY A 85 -22.88 32.40 4.73
CA GLY A 85 -21.91 33.49 4.78
C GLY A 85 -20.82 33.32 5.84
N ARG A 86 -19.91 34.34 5.89
CA ARG A 86 -18.64 34.30 6.66
C ARG A 86 -18.85 34.16 8.18
N GLU A 87 -19.78 34.92 8.74
CA GLU A 87 -19.98 34.97 10.20
C GLU A 87 -20.57 33.66 10.75
N GLU A 88 -21.57 33.10 10.06
CA GLU A 88 -22.16 31.82 10.46
C GLU A 88 -21.18 30.67 10.28
N THR A 89 -20.37 30.70 9.23
CA THR A 89 -19.32 29.70 9.02
C THR A 89 -18.28 29.79 10.13
N ARG A 90 -17.88 30.99 10.55
CA ARG A 90 -16.97 31.22 11.69
C ARG A 90 -17.51 30.55 12.96
N ASN A 91 -18.79 30.80 13.26
CA ASN A 91 -19.43 30.23 14.44
C ASN A 91 -19.53 28.71 14.36
N LYS A 92 -19.86 28.18 13.19
CA LYS A 92 -19.92 26.74 12.92
C LYS A 92 -18.58 26.06 13.15
N ILE A 93 -17.48 26.63 12.63
CA ILE A 93 -16.12 26.10 12.81
C ILE A 93 -15.76 26.06 14.30
N LYS A 94 -16.04 27.12 15.04
CA LYS A 94 -15.78 27.16 16.49
C LYS A 94 -16.54 26.07 17.23
N GLN A 95 -17.84 25.93 16.96
CA GLN A 95 -18.68 24.89 17.58
C GLN A 95 -18.20 23.47 17.27
N ASP A 96 -17.83 23.19 16.03
CA ASP A 96 -17.40 21.85 15.62
C ASP A 96 -16.05 21.51 16.27
N GLN A 97 -15.15 22.49 16.43
CA GLN A 97 -13.91 22.30 17.16
C GLN A 97 -14.09 22.08 18.65
N GLU A 98 -15.02 22.80 19.27
CA GLU A 98 -15.37 22.57 20.68
C GLU A 98 -15.93 21.17 20.91
N LYS A 99 -16.81 20.71 20.01
CA LYS A 99 -17.37 19.34 20.08
C LYS A 99 -16.32 18.23 19.92
N GLU A 100 -15.36 18.43 19.01
CA GLU A 100 -14.34 17.41 18.74
C GLU A 100 -13.23 17.35 19.79
N ARG A 101 -12.91 18.47 20.45
CA ARG A 101 -11.70 18.61 21.29
C ARG A 101 -11.95 19.07 22.72
N GLY A 102 -13.16 19.42 23.07
CA GLY A 102 -13.49 19.98 24.40
C GLY A 102 -12.86 21.34 24.70
N TYR A 103 -12.09 21.91 23.78
CA TYR A 103 -11.45 23.22 23.91
C TYR A 103 -11.16 23.85 22.55
N CYS A 104 -11.68 25.06 22.33
CA CYS A 104 -11.36 25.87 21.15
C CYS A 104 -10.17 26.78 21.46
N GLY A 105 -8.96 26.31 21.18
CA GLY A 105 -7.71 27.09 21.35
C GLY A 105 -7.28 27.86 20.10
N MET A 106 -8.15 27.97 19.08
CA MET A 106 -7.80 28.62 17.83
C MET A 106 -7.70 30.13 18.02
N ARG A 107 -6.54 30.70 17.68
CA ARG A 107 -6.37 32.15 17.69
C ARG A 107 -7.19 32.79 16.56
N ASN A 108 -7.77 33.97 16.81
CA ASN A 108 -8.64 34.64 15.86
C ASN A 108 -8.00 34.85 14.48
N TRP A 109 -6.71 35.19 14.41
CA TRP A 109 -6.00 35.41 13.14
C TRP A 109 -5.92 34.13 12.30
N TYR A 110 -5.72 32.97 12.92
CA TYR A 110 -5.70 31.68 12.23
C TYR A 110 -7.08 31.30 11.69
N LEU A 111 -8.14 31.71 12.36
CA LEU A 111 -9.51 31.50 11.92
C LEU A 111 -9.86 32.36 10.71
N GLU A 112 -9.36 33.58 10.63
CA GLU A 112 -9.52 34.46 9.48
C GLU A 112 -8.82 33.88 8.25
N ASP A 113 -7.58 33.39 8.38
CA ASP A 113 -6.86 32.73 7.30
C ASP A 113 -7.62 31.49 6.77
N ILE A 114 -8.31 30.75 7.64
CA ILE A 114 -9.16 29.65 7.26
C ILE A 114 -10.39 30.12 6.49
N LEU A 115 -11.03 31.18 6.95
CA LEU A 115 -12.22 31.75 6.29
C LEU A 115 -11.88 32.29 4.90
N ASP A 116 -10.71 32.93 4.74
CA ASP A 116 -10.23 33.37 3.44
C ASP A 116 -9.97 32.19 2.48
N GLN A 117 -9.41 31.09 2.99
CA GLN A 117 -9.24 29.86 2.21
C GLN A 117 -10.57 29.12 1.91
N ILE A 118 -11.63 29.32 2.70
CA ILE A 118 -12.97 28.79 2.42
C ILE A 118 -13.64 29.62 1.32
N GLU A 119 -13.42 30.93 1.31
CA GLU A 119 -13.94 31.86 0.29
C GLU A 119 -13.35 31.56 -1.08
N GLU A 120 -12.02 31.32 -1.13
CA GLU A 120 -11.30 30.87 -2.31
C GLU A 120 -10.56 29.55 -2.00
N PRO A 121 -11.29 28.43 -2.02
CA PRO A 121 -10.71 27.16 -1.59
C PRO A 121 -9.60 26.71 -2.54
N PRO A 122 -8.41 26.42 -2.01
CA PRO A 122 -7.36 25.86 -2.83
C PRO A 122 -7.82 24.50 -3.39
N PRO A 123 -7.39 24.14 -4.58
CA PRO A 123 -7.73 22.84 -5.15
C PRO A 123 -7.30 21.71 -4.21
N ARG A 124 -8.13 20.68 -4.10
CA ARG A 124 -7.82 19.53 -3.23
C ARG A 124 -6.54 18.86 -3.74
N ALA A 125 -5.53 18.76 -2.89
CA ALA A 125 -4.34 17.99 -3.18
C ALA A 125 -4.69 16.51 -3.38
N GLY A 126 -4.21 15.95 -4.48
CA GLY A 126 -4.35 14.56 -4.82
C GLY A 126 -3.01 13.92 -5.11
N TYR A 127 -3.00 12.64 -5.38
CA TYR A 127 -1.83 11.91 -5.87
C TYR A 127 -2.29 10.78 -6.80
N GLU A 128 -1.41 10.38 -7.69
CA GLU A 128 -1.68 9.27 -8.60
C GLU A 128 -1.61 7.94 -7.84
N GLY A 129 -2.63 7.10 -8.02
CA GLY A 129 -2.70 5.76 -7.46
C GLY A 129 -1.76 4.76 -8.16
N ALA A 130 -2.14 3.50 -8.14
CA ALA A 130 -1.49 2.45 -8.89
C ALA A 130 -1.58 2.70 -10.40
N ILE A 131 -0.64 2.13 -11.15
CA ILE A 131 -0.67 2.15 -12.61
C ILE A 131 -1.14 0.79 -13.14
N VAL A 132 -1.92 0.84 -14.20
CA VAL A 132 -2.24 -0.32 -15.05
C VAL A 132 -1.56 -0.06 -16.38
N LEU A 133 -0.70 -0.99 -16.82
CA LEU A 133 -0.05 -0.90 -18.13
C LEU A 133 -1.08 -1.20 -19.22
N ASP A 134 -1.01 -0.46 -20.31
CA ASP A 134 -1.90 -0.69 -21.44
C ASP A 134 -1.74 -2.14 -21.96
N PRO A 135 -2.84 -2.89 -22.11
CA PRO A 135 -2.75 -4.25 -22.61
C PRO A 135 -2.37 -4.27 -24.08
N THR A 136 -1.52 -5.23 -24.47
CA THR A 136 -1.31 -5.56 -25.88
C THR A 136 -2.47 -6.45 -26.34
N PRO A 137 -3.43 -5.95 -27.16
CA PRO A 137 -4.59 -6.75 -27.55
C PRO A 137 -4.16 -7.95 -28.39
N GLY A 138 -4.76 -9.11 -28.10
CA GLY A 138 -4.48 -10.32 -28.85
C GLY A 138 -5.03 -11.59 -28.22
N ILE A 139 -4.96 -12.70 -28.98
CA ILE A 139 -5.22 -14.05 -28.48
C ILE A 139 -3.88 -14.79 -28.51
N TYR A 140 -3.42 -15.22 -27.34
CA TYR A 140 -2.12 -15.87 -27.15
C TYR A 140 -2.32 -17.37 -27.01
N LEU A 141 -2.36 -18.10 -28.13
CA LEU A 141 -2.61 -19.55 -28.15
C LEU A 141 -1.31 -20.36 -28.21
N ASP A 142 -0.27 -19.79 -28.80
CA ASP A 142 0.96 -20.53 -29.09
C ASP A 142 2.00 -20.39 -27.96
N ASP A 143 2.29 -19.17 -27.57
CA ASP A 143 3.31 -18.87 -26.55
C ASP A 143 2.69 -18.81 -25.15
N PRO A 144 3.29 -19.47 -24.15
CA PRO A 144 2.79 -19.41 -22.78
C PRO A 144 2.88 -17.99 -22.20
N VAL A 145 1.81 -17.60 -21.49
CA VAL A 145 1.79 -16.36 -20.70
C VAL A 145 1.94 -16.72 -19.23
N GLY A 146 2.97 -16.19 -18.59
CA GLY A 146 3.19 -16.32 -17.16
C GLY A 146 3.00 -14.98 -16.45
N VAL A 147 2.58 -15.03 -15.19
CA VAL A 147 2.44 -13.85 -14.33
C VAL A 147 3.55 -13.85 -13.30
N VAL A 148 4.26 -12.72 -13.18
CA VAL A 148 5.23 -12.47 -12.13
C VAL A 148 4.71 -11.32 -11.28
N ASP A 149 4.70 -11.50 -9.96
CA ASP A 149 4.05 -10.62 -9.00
C ASP A 149 5.00 -10.20 -7.88
N TYR A 150 4.98 -8.92 -7.52
CA TYR A 150 5.76 -8.43 -6.38
C TYR A 150 5.16 -8.92 -5.04
N ALA A 151 5.98 -9.52 -4.21
CA ALA A 151 5.54 -9.94 -2.89
C ALA A 151 5.22 -8.75 -1.98
N SER A 152 3.94 -8.38 -1.86
CA SER A 152 3.47 -7.26 -1.04
C SER A 152 4.14 -5.92 -1.41
N LEU A 153 3.98 -5.45 -2.65
CA LEU A 153 4.67 -4.28 -3.21
C LEU A 153 4.69 -3.06 -2.29
N TYR A 154 3.55 -2.55 -1.84
CA TYR A 154 3.52 -1.34 -0.98
C TYR A 154 4.13 -1.56 0.40
N PRO A 155 3.85 -2.65 1.13
CA PRO A 155 4.56 -3.00 2.35
C PRO A 155 6.08 -3.04 2.17
N SER A 156 6.55 -3.68 1.11
CA SER A 156 7.99 -3.79 0.82
C SER A 156 8.62 -2.43 0.48
N SER A 157 7.94 -1.61 -0.30
CA SER A 157 8.37 -0.24 -0.62
C SER A 157 8.46 0.65 0.62
N ILE A 158 7.50 0.53 1.54
CA ILE A 158 7.50 1.25 2.82
C ILE A 158 8.73 0.86 3.66
N ILE A 159 9.07 -0.44 3.70
CA ILE A 159 10.22 -0.94 4.45
C ILE A 159 11.53 -0.50 3.79
N GLU A 160 11.64 -0.66 2.47
CA GLU A 160 12.84 -0.32 1.69
C GLU A 160 13.20 1.16 1.85
N LYS A 161 12.22 2.03 1.65
CA LYS A 161 12.42 3.49 1.67
C LYS A 161 12.20 4.13 3.04
N ASN A 162 12.00 3.31 4.05
CA ASN A 162 11.77 3.77 5.43
C ASN A 162 10.67 4.84 5.53
N ILE A 163 9.55 4.65 4.81
CA ILE A 163 8.46 5.63 4.69
C ILE A 163 7.62 5.64 5.97
N SER A 164 7.73 6.71 6.75
CA SER A 164 7.00 6.87 8.02
C SER A 164 6.87 8.34 8.40
N HIS A 165 5.95 8.63 9.33
CA HIS A 165 5.75 9.99 9.87
C HIS A 165 6.97 10.49 10.64
N ASP A 166 7.71 9.60 11.28
CA ASP A 166 8.88 9.88 12.10
C ASP A 166 10.20 9.89 11.30
N THR A 167 10.15 9.53 10.02
CA THR A 167 11.34 9.52 9.15
C THR A 167 11.27 10.56 8.03
N ILE A 168 10.11 11.15 7.76
CA ILE A 168 9.97 12.21 6.77
C ILE A 168 10.57 13.52 7.29
N ILE A 169 11.39 14.18 6.47
CA ILE A 169 12.00 15.46 6.80
C ILE A 169 11.11 16.57 6.22
N LEU A 170 10.45 17.31 7.09
CA LEU A 170 9.49 18.36 6.71
C LEU A 170 10.12 19.75 6.65
N ASP A 171 11.18 20.00 7.41
CA ASP A 171 11.83 21.30 7.51
C ASP A 171 13.18 21.28 6.79
N LYS A 172 13.40 22.26 5.91
CA LYS A 172 14.64 22.46 5.15
C LYS A 172 15.86 22.67 6.03
N VAL A 173 15.71 23.21 7.23
CA VAL A 173 16.81 23.42 8.19
C VAL A 173 17.51 22.09 8.55
N TYR A 174 16.77 20.98 8.55
CA TYR A 174 17.37 19.67 8.79
C TYR A 174 18.10 19.13 7.56
N LEU A 175 17.61 19.43 6.33
CA LEU A 175 18.26 19.01 5.09
C LEU A 175 19.67 19.58 4.95
N ASP A 176 19.88 20.83 5.39
CA ASP A 176 21.18 21.50 5.33
C ASP A 176 22.26 20.82 6.20
N ARG A 177 21.83 19.97 7.15
CA ARG A 177 22.71 19.22 8.07
C ARG A 177 22.93 17.78 7.68
N LEU A 178 22.27 17.28 6.64
CA LEU A 178 22.24 15.91 6.20
C LEU A 178 22.82 15.79 4.80
N THR A 179 23.48 14.69 4.51
CA THR A 179 24.08 14.42 3.20
C THR A 179 23.07 13.69 2.31
N PRO A 180 22.73 14.23 1.13
CA PRO A 180 21.86 13.54 0.16
C PRO A 180 22.43 12.15 -0.18
N ASP A 181 21.52 11.19 -0.39
CA ASP A 181 21.81 9.80 -0.74
C ASP A 181 22.61 8.99 0.30
N VAL A 182 23.14 9.63 1.35
CA VAL A 182 23.80 8.98 2.49
C VAL A 182 22.84 8.90 3.67
N ASP A 183 22.36 10.06 4.14
CA ASP A 183 21.51 10.16 5.33
C ASP A 183 20.02 10.08 5.01
N TYR A 184 19.62 10.50 3.81
CA TYR A 184 18.23 10.48 3.37
C TYR A 184 18.10 10.11 1.89
N GLU A 185 16.94 9.62 1.54
CA GLU A 185 16.49 9.42 0.15
C GLU A 185 15.45 10.43 -0.24
N THR A 186 15.48 10.77 -1.52
CA THR A 186 14.51 11.69 -2.12
C THR A 186 13.53 10.91 -2.98
N ILE A 187 12.23 11.12 -2.74
CA ILE A 187 11.13 10.53 -3.50
C ILE A 187 10.31 11.66 -4.08
N GLU A 188 10.09 11.62 -5.39
CA GLU A 188 9.26 12.59 -6.11
C GLU A 188 7.96 11.94 -6.56
N TYR A 189 6.89 12.73 -6.54
CA TYR A 189 5.61 12.34 -7.12
C TYR A 189 4.93 13.54 -7.79
N ASP A 190 4.10 13.26 -8.79
CA ASP A 190 3.38 14.28 -9.52
C ASP A 190 2.27 14.90 -8.66
N ASN A 191 2.23 16.22 -8.64
CA ASN A 191 1.24 16.97 -7.88
C ASN A 191 -0.08 17.05 -8.66
N TYR A 192 -1.09 16.28 -8.23
CA TYR A 192 -2.42 16.29 -8.82
C TYR A 192 -3.37 17.13 -8.00
N LYS A 193 -4.24 17.87 -8.70
CA LYS A 193 -5.34 18.61 -8.10
C LYS A 193 -6.66 17.95 -8.45
N TYR A 194 -7.54 17.82 -7.46
CA TYR A 194 -8.93 17.43 -7.69
C TYR A 194 -9.74 18.67 -8.05
N VAL A 195 -10.35 18.67 -9.22
CA VAL A 195 -11.29 19.73 -9.65
C VAL A 195 -12.70 19.19 -9.59
N GLU A 196 -13.60 19.96 -9.01
CA GLU A 196 -15.02 19.65 -8.93
C GLU A 196 -15.72 20.25 -10.16
N GLU A 197 -16.15 19.41 -11.10
CA GLU A 197 -16.96 19.81 -12.26
C GLU A 197 -18.38 19.27 -12.10
N GLU A 198 -19.39 20.16 -12.06
CA GLU A 198 -20.81 19.81 -12.03
C GLU A 198 -21.20 18.74 -10.99
N GLY A 199 -20.65 18.83 -9.77
CA GLY A 199 -20.93 17.88 -8.68
C GLY A 199 -20.21 16.54 -8.78
N LYS A 200 -19.30 16.36 -9.74
CA LYS A 200 -18.38 15.22 -9.83
C LYS A 200 -16.97 15.66 -9.49
N VAL A 201 -16.32 14.92 -8.61
CA VAL A 201 -14.90 15.11 -8.32
C VAL A 201 -14.10 14.39 -9.39
N THR A 202 -13.56 15.13 -10.33
CA THR A 202 -12.66 14.59 -11.36
C THR A 202 -11.21 14.88 -10.99
N ILE A 203 -10.34 13.89 -11.22
CA ILE A 203 -8.89 14.11 -11.14
C ILE A 203 -8.48 14.73 -12.45
N THR A 204 -8.21 16.03 -12.48
CA THR A 204 -7.56 16.63 -13.65
C THR A 204 -6.06 16.51 -13.49
N LYS A 205 -5.41 15.94 -14.50
CA LYS A 205 -3.94 15.92 -14.67
C LYS A 205 -3.37 17.33 -14.97
N LYS A 206 -4.03 18.39 -14.57
CA LYS A 206 -3.43 19.74 -14.67
C LYS A 206 -2.51 19.91 -13.47
N ILE A 207 -1.28 19.59 -13.74
CA ILE A 207 -0.12 19.94 -12.95
C ILE A 207 -0.10 21.47 -12.87
N ASP A 208 0.05 22.00 -11.66
CA ASP A 208 0.44 23.40 -11.51
C ASP A 208 1.66 23.67 -12.36
N GLU A 209 1.60 24.67 -13.20
CA GLU A 209 2.75 25.05 -14.03
C GLU A 209 3.96 25.43 -13.17
N ASP A 210 3.70 25.86 -11.93
CA ASP A 210 4.72 26.31 -10.97
C ASP A 210 5.26 25.18 -10.07
N GLU A 211 4.48 24.15 -9.75
CA GLU A 211 4.90 23.04 -8.87
C GLU A 211 4.47 21.68 -9.42
N LYS A 212 5.15 21.25 -10.50
CA LYS A 212 4.80 20.00 -11.23
C LYS A 212 5.01 18.75 -10.38
N LYS A 213 6.00 18.75 -9.51
CA LYS A 213 6.38 17.61 -8.67
C LYS A 213 6.56 18.02 -7.22
N ILE A 214 6.09 17.18 -6.32
CA ILE A 214 6.36 17.31 -4.90
C ILE A 214 7.52 16.37 -4.55
N THR A 215 8.50 16.93 -3.87
CA THR A 215 9.67 16.21 -3.40
C THR A 215 9.55 15.95 -1.91
N CYS A 216 9.76 14.70 -1.48
CA CYS A 216 9.79 14.28 -0.10
C CYS A 216 11.12 13.60 0.21
N HIS A 217 11.63 13.87 1.42
CA HIS A 217 12.90 13.31 1.89
C HIS A 217 12.63 12.41 3.09
N PHE A 218 13.17 11.18 3.07
CA PHE A 218 13.03 10.21 4.15
C PHE A 218 14.41 9.80 4.67
N LEU A 219 14.57 9.77 5.98
CA LEU A 219 15.80 9.28 6.61
C LEU A 219 16.07 7.83 6.20
N LYS A 220 17.26 7.58 5.68
CA LYS A 220 17.72 6.21 5.40
C LYS A 220 17.93 5.46 6.70
N ARG A 221 17.61 4.18 6.66
CA ARG A 221 17.98 3.27 7.73
C ARG A 221 19.50 3.06 7.72
N GLN A 222 20.16 3.55 8.74
CA GLN A 222 21.59 3.26 8.95
C GLN A 222 21.77 1.95 9.74
N LYS A 223 22.91 1.27 9.52
CA LYS A 223 23.22 0.03 10.23
C LYS A 223 23.23 0.24 11.76
N GLY A 224 22.45 -0.59 12.46
CA GLY A 224 22.29 -0.49 13.92
C GLY A 224 21.25 0.52 14.39
N GLN A 225 20.60 1.27 13.49
CA GLN A 225 19.50 2.16 13.84
C GLN A 225 18.13 1.52 13.63
N PRO A 226 17.12 1.82 14.46
CA PRO A 226 15.77 1.31 14.27
C PRO A 226 15.16 1.88 12.98
N MET A 227 14.29 1.09 12.37
CA MET A 227 13.39 1.58 11.31
C MET A 227 12.38 2.58 11.88
N GLY A 228 11.81 3.42 11.02
CA GLY A 228 10.62 4.18 11.36
C GLY A 228 9.47 3.29 11.84
N ILE A 229 8.50 3.88 12.52
CA ILE A 229 7.41 3.15 13.18
C ILE A 229 6.60 2.34 12.17
N ILE A 230 6.14 2.95 11.07
CA ILE A 230 5.35 2.23 10.06
C ILE A 230 6.15 1.11 9.39
N PRO A 231 7.36 1.31 8.89
CA PRO A 231 8.20 0.22 8.36
C PRO A 231 8.43 -0.91 9.38
N SER A 232 8.63 -0.56 10.65
CA SER A 232 8.81 -1.54 11.73
C SER A 232 7.57 -2.42 11.93
N VAL A 233 6.39 -1.80 11.98
CA VAL A 233 5.10 -2.52 12.09
C VAL A 233 4.89 -3.45 10.90
N VAL A 234 5.08 -2.94 9.69
CA VAL A 234 4.87 -3.72 8.46
C VAL A 234 5.86 -4.87 8.36
N SER A 235 7.14 -4.62 8.67
CA SER A 235 8.19 -5.64 8.73
C SER A 235 7.86 -6.74 9.74
N HIS A 236 7.40 -6.37 10.93
CA HIS A 236 6.95 -7.34 11.94
C HIS A 236 5.81 -8.24 11.41
N LEU A 237 4.79 -7.65 10.78
CA LEU A 237 3.66 -8.40 10.22
C LEU A 237 4.09 -9.38 9.14
N LEU A 238 4.97 -8.96 8.21
CA LEU A 238 5.48 -9.83 7.15
C LEU A 238 6.34 -10.99 7.71
N ARG A 239 7.19 -10.72 8.71
CA ARG A 239 7.97 -11.77 9.41
C ARG A 239 7.05 -12.77 10.11
N GLN A 240 6.04 -12.30 10.85
CA GLN A 240 5.07 -13.18 11.51
C GLN A 240 4.30 -14.04 10.49
N ARG A 241 3.91 -13.45 9.36
CA ARG A 241 3.27 -14.19 8.26
C ARG A 241 4.17 -15.30 7.73
N LYS A 242 5.45 -15.00 7.44
CA LYS A 242 6.44 -15.98 6.95
C LYS A 242 6.67 -17.11 7.95
N ALA A 243 6.84 -16.77 9.23
CA ALA A 243 6.96 -17.75 10.32
C ALA A 243 5.72 -18.64 10.46
N THR A 244 4.52 -18.04 10.37
CA THR A 244 3.26 -18.79 10.44
C THR A 244 3.10 -19.73 9.23
N LYS A 245 3.44 -19.30 8.02
CA LYS A 245 3.46 -20.17 6.82
C LYS A 245 4.43 -21.34 6.94
N LYS A 246 5.61 -21.14 7.56
CA LYS A 246 6.54 -22.25 7.87
C LYS A 246 5.90 -23.25 8.83
N LYS A 247 5.21 -22.79 9.90
CA LYS A 247 4.49 -23.66 10.84
C LYS A 247 3.36 -24.45 10.18
N ILE A 248 2.59 -23.84 9.29
CA ILE A 248 1.50 -24.52 8.54
C ILE A 248 2.04 -25.72 7.75
N LYS A 249 3.23 -25.61 7.15
CA LYS A 249 3.83 -26.70 6.36
C LYS A 249 4.19 -27.95 7.20
N THR A 250 4.47 -27.75 8.48
CA THR A 250 4.88 -28.83 9.40
C THR A 250 3.78 -29.29 10.34
N GLU A 251 2.66 -28.55 10.42
CA GLU A 251 1.55 -28.90 11.32
C GLU A 251 0.70 -30.04 10.73
N THR A 252 0.51 -31.08 11.50
CA THR A 252 -0.26 -32.28 11.14
C THR A 252 -1.71 -32.22 11.58
N ASN A 253 -2.01 -31.40 12.62
CA ASN A 253 -3.36 -31.26 13.12
C ASN A 253 -4.14 -30.25 12.25
N GLU A 254 -5.20 -30.74 11.59
CA GLU A 254 -6.00 -29.94 10.65
C GLU A 254 -6.63 -28.69 11.29
N ASN A 255 -7.15 -28.79 12.52
CA ASN A 255 -7.74 -27.64 13.20
C ASN A 255 -6.71 -26.57 13.54
N LYS A 256 -5.50 -26.98 14.00
CA LYS A 256 -4.40 -26.05 14.23
C LYS A 256 -3.93 -25.41 12.93
N ARG A 257 -3.88 -26.17 11.83
CA ARG A 257 -3.56 -25.65 10.50
C ARG A 257 -4.53 -24.57 10.08
N LYS A 258 -5.84 -24.77 10.24
CA LYS A 258 -6.87 -23.77 9.94
C LYS A 258 -6.67 -22.49 10.75
N VAL A 259 -6.44 -22.62 12.07
CA VAL A 259 -6.16 -21.45 12.93
C VAL A 259 -4.91 -20.70 12.48
N LEU A 260 -3.82 -21.38 12.17
CA LEU A 260 -2.61 -20.75 11.64
C LEU A 260 -2.86 -20.08 10.30
N ASP A 261 -3.70 -20.65 9.44
CA ASP A 261 -4.07 -20.04 8.17
C ASP A 261 -4.85 -18.73 8.36
N CYS A 262 -5.78 -18.67 9.32
CA CYS A 262 -6.46 -17.45 9.73
C CYS A 262 -5.48 -16.36 10.17
N PHE A 263 -4.46 -16.71 10.94
CA PHE A 263 -3.42 -15.76 11.38
C PHE A 263 -2.58 -15.26 10.21
N GLN A 264 -2.10 -16.15 9.32
CA GLN A 264 -1.29 -15.70 8.18
C GLN A 264 -2.07 -14.79 7.22
N LEU A 265 -3.37 -15.06 7.06
CA LEU A 265 -4.26 -14.22 6.26
C LEU A 265 -4.45 -12.85 6.94
N SER A 266 -4.67 -12.83 8.26
CA SER A 266 -4.80 -11.59 9.03
C SER A 266 -3.55 -10.71 8.92
N TYR A 267 -2.34 -11.30 9.06
CA TYR A 267 -1.09 -10.56 8.85
C TYR A 267 -1.00 -9.95 7.45
N LYS A 268 -1.41 -10.69 6.40
CA LYS A 268 -1.43 -10.17 5.03
C LYS A 268 -2.36 -8.97 4.88
N LEU A 269 -3.60 -9.13 5.36
CA LEU A 269 -4.62 -8.10 5.23
C LEU A 269 -4.25 -6.82 6.00
N VAL A 270 -3.73 -6.97 7.20
CA VAL A 270 -3.32 -5.82 8.04
C VAL A 270 -2.12 -5.10 7.40
N ALA A 271 -1.09 -5.82 6.97
CA ALA A 271 0.09 -5.21 6.34
C ALA A 271 -0.28 -4.40 5.09
N ASN A 272 -1.15 -4.96 4.23
CA ASN A 272 -1.61 -4.26 3.03
C ASN A 272 -2.55 -3.08 3.34
N SER A 273 -3.24 -3.10 4.49
CA SER A 273 -4.15 -2.03 4.90
C SER A 273 -3.43 -0.80 5.47
N VAL A 274 -2.18 -0.94 5.95
CA VAL A 274 -1.42 0.18 6.54
C VAL A 274 -1.26 1.31 5.53
N TYR A 275 -0.85 1.01 4.31
CA TYR A 275 -0.75 1.98 3.22
C TYR A 275 -2.07 2.74 3.00
N GLY A 276 -3.18 2.01 2.87
CA GLY A 276 -4.50 2.60 2.64
C GLY A 276 -4.92 3.59 3.74
N GLN A 277 -4.48 3.36 4.99
CA GLN A 277 -4.78 4.25 6.10
C GLN A 277 -3.93 5.53 6.10
N THR A 278 -2.74 5.52 5.53
CA THR A 278 -1.96 6.76 5.34
C THR A 278 -2.57 7.67 4.27
N GLY A 279 -3.30 7.10 3.30
CA GLY A 279 -3.98 7.85 2.25
C GLY A 279 -5.46 8.19 2.54
N ALA A 280 -6.08 7.55 3.53
CA ALA A 280 -7.48 7.76 3.86
C ALA A 280 -7.67 8.99 4.76
N ARG A 281 -8.38 10.02 4.27
CA ARG A 281 -8.60 11.30 5.00
C ARG A 281 -9.26 11.14 6.37
N THR A 282 -10.09 10.12 6.53
CA THR A 282 -10.77 9.81 7.80
C THR A 282 -9.88 9.05 8.79
N SER A 283 -8.71 8.62 8.38
CA SER A 283 -7.78 7.86 9.21
C SER A 283 -7.03 8.76 10.19
N PRO A 284 -6.87 8.34 11.45
CA PRO A 284 -6.05 9.08 12.42
C PRO A 284 -4.56 9.19 12.04
N VAL A 285 -4.10 8.32 11.15
CA VAL A 285 -2.73 8.29 10.65
C VAL A 285 -2.62 8.80 9.21
N TYR A 286 -3.61 9.56 8.76
CA TYR A 286 -3.61 10.15 7.44
C TYR A 286 -2.43 11.09 7.24
N PHE A 287 -1.67 10.85 6.20
CA PHE A 287 -0.65 11.77 5.72
C PHE A 287 -0.41 11.55 4.22
N ASN A 288 -0.99 12.41 3.40
CA ASN A 288 -1.03 12.30 1.95
C ASN A 288 0.35 12.05 1.32
N LYS A 289 1.40 12.72 1.80
CA LYS A 289 2.76 12.58 1.29
C LYS A 289 3.30 11.16 1.39
N LEU A 290 2.99 10.42 2.49
CA LEU A 290 3.43 9.03 2.64
C LEU A 290 2.74 8.11 1.62
N ALA A 291 1.44 8.28 1.44
CA ALA A 291 0.68 7.50 0.48
C ALA A 291 1.14 7.78 -0.96
N ALA A 292 1.32 9.06 -1.30
CA ALA A 292 1.79 9.50 -2.62
C ALA A 292 3.19 8.95 -2.95
N CYS A 293 4.12 9.03 -2.00
CA CYS A 293 5.46 8.46 -2.16
C CYS A 293 5.42 6.95 -2.34
N THR A 294 4.59 6.24 -1.56
CA THR A 294 4.45 4.78 -1.68
C THR A 294 3.95 4.37 -3.05
N THR A 295 2.91 5.05 -3.60
CA THR A 295 2.41 4.74 -4.95
C THR A 295 3.38 5.16 -6.04
N SER A 296 4.12 6.25 -5.87
CA SER A 296 5.15 6.67 -6.83
C SER A 296 6.22 5.59 -6.98
N ILE A 297 6.70 5.04 -5.86
CA ILE A 297 7.65 3.91 -5.88
C ILE A 297 7.01 2.68 -6.52
N GLY A 298 5.76 2.35 -6.18
CA GLY A 298 5.06 1.22 -6.79
C GLY A 298 4.97 1.32 -8.30
N ARG A 299 4.66 2.51 -8.84
CA ARG A 299 4.68 2.76 -10.30
C ARG A 299 6.07 2.56 -10.90
N GLN A 300 7.09 3.05 -10.24
CA GLN A 300 8.46 2.83 -10.70
C GLN A 300 8.81 1.34 -10.76
N ARG A 301 8.43 0.58 -9.73
CA ARG A 301 8.72 -0.86 -9.64
C ARG A 301 8.06 -1.68 -10.77
N ILE A 302 6.84 -1.38 -11.17
CA ILE A 302 6.22 -2.09 -12.29
C ILE A 302 6.95 -1.80 -13.62
N TYR A 303 7.43 -0.57 -13.82
CA TYR A 303 8.28 -0.24 -14.98
C TYR A 303 9.67 -0.90 -14.89
N ASP A 304 10.25 -0.97 -13.69
CA ASP A 304 11.51 -1.67 -13.47
C ASP A 304 11.38 -3.15 -13.84
N ALA A 305 10.29 -3.82 -13.39
CA ALA A 305 10.02 -5.20 -13.76
C ALA A 305 9.83 -5.36 -15.27
N LYS A 306 8.99 -4.53 -15.89
CA LYS A 306 8.75 -4.56 -17.33
C LYS A 306 10.05 -4.40 -18.10
N ASN A 307 10.78 -3.32 -17.86
CA ASN A 307 12.00 -2.99 -18.59
C ASN A 307 13.12 -3.99 -18.28
N GLY A 308 13.22 -4.45 -17.04
CA GLY A 308 14.17 -5.47 -16.63
C GLY A 308 13.99 -6.77 -17.41
N VAL A 309 12.77 -7.28 -17.48
CA VAL A 309 12.47 -8.52 -18.18
C VAL A 309 12.58 -8.37 -19.69
N GLU A 310 11.98 -7.35 -20.29
CA GLU A 310 11.97 -7.18 -21.76
C GLU A 310 13.33 -6.81 -22.34
N LEU A 311 14.10 -5.95 -21.64
CA LEU A 311 15.29 -5.34 -22.25
C LEU A 311 16.60 -5.95 -21.75
N ARG A 312 16.63 -6.52 -20.55
CA ARG A 312 17.88 -6.88 -19.86
C ARG A 312 18.00 -8.35 -19.48
N TRP A 313 17.01 -8.92 -18.78
CA TRP A 313 17.07 -10.26 -18.21
C TRP A 313 17.61 -11.34 -19.17
N TRP A 314 17.04 -11.48 -20.35
CA TRP A 314 17.43 -12.51 -21.32
C TRP A 314 18.86 -12.38 -21.85
N LYS A 315 19.51 -11.21 -21.68
CA LYS A 315 20.89 -10.91 -22.06
C LYS A 315 21.86 -11.01 -20.89
N GLU A 316 21.40 -10.80 -19.67
CA GLU A 316 22.23 -10.60 -18.49
C GLU A 316 22.12 -11.75 -17.47
N SER A 317 20.95 -12.44 -17.39
CA SER A 317 20.85 -13.62 -16.51
C SER A 317 21.69 -14.77 -17.04
N LYS A 318 22.57 -15.29 -16.18
CA LYS A 318 23.38 -16.47 -16.51
C LYS A 318 22.54 -17.67 -16.88
N TRP A 319 21.40 -17.85 -16.19
CA TRP A 319 20.47 -18.95 -16.46
C TRP A 319 19.77 -18.77 -17.81
N ALA A 320 19.29 -17.56 -18.10
CA ALA A 320 18.62 -17.26 -19.37
C ALA A 320 19.56 -17.45 -20.58
N ILE A 321 20.80 -16.97 -20.49
CA ILE A 321 21.84 -17.15 -21.50
C ILE A 321 22.15 -18.64 -21.71
N ALA A 322 22.36 -19.41 -20.62
CA ALA A 322 22.66 -20.84 -20.68
C ALA A 322 21.52 -21.67 -21.29
N ASN A 323 20.27 -21.23 -21.17
CA ASN A 323 19.12 -21.89 -21.76
C ASN A 323 18.73 -21.33 -23.14
N GLY A 324 19.49 -20.35 -23.66
CA GLY A 324 19.21 -19.73 -24.96
C GLY A 324 17.83 -19.02 -25.01
N CYS A 325 17.43 -18.41 -23.89
CA CYS A 325 16.18 -17.67 -23.80
C CYS A 325 16.16 -16.50 -24.79
N GLN A 326 15.03 -16.30 -25.43
CA GLN A 326 14.81 -15.16 -26.32
C GLN A 326 14.08 -14.03 -25.58
N GLN A 327 14.05 -12.85 -26.19
CA GLN A 327 13.39 -11.68 -25.66
C GLN A 327 11.91 -11.96 -25.37
N PRO A 328 11.45 -11.88 -24.13
CA PRO A 328 10.04 -11.97 -23.80
C PRO A 328 9.33 -10.64 -24.06
N THR A 329 8.00 -10.66 -24.01
CA THR A 329 7.17 -9.45 -24.18
C THR A 329 6.22 -9.32 -23.02
N VAL A 330 6.22 -8.16 -22.35
CA VAL A 330 5.21 -7.85 -21.34
C VAL A 330 3.95 -7.36 -22.04
N ILE A 331 2.87 -8.12 -21.92
CA ILE A 331 1.61 -7.85 -22.61
C ILE A 331 0.58 -7.08 -21.77
N TYR A 332 0.76 -7.06 -20.45
CA TYR A 332 -0.11 -6.37 -19.49
C TYR A 332 0.58 -6.24 -18.14
N GLY A 333 0.14 -5.32 -17.32
CA GLY A 333 0.58 -5.20 -15.93
C GLY A 333 -0.44 -4.43 -15.11
N ASP A 334 -0.63 -4.84 -13.87
CA ASP A 334 -1.56 -4.22 -12.94
C ASP A 334 -0.92 -4.12 -11.55
N THR A 335 -0.71 -2.87 -11.12
CA THR A 335 -0.21 -2.51 -9.79
C THR A 335 1.11 -3.16 -9.42
N ASP A 336 1.14 -4.47 -9.16
CA ASP A 336 2.27 -5.25 -8.65
C ASP A 336 2.57 -6.50 -9.48
N SER A 337 1.80 -6.75 -10.54
CA SER A 337 1.97 -7.90 -11.42
C SER A 337 2.25 -7.51 -12.86
N VAL A 338 3.08 -8.31 -13.53
CA VAL A 338 3.34 -8.22 -14.98
C VAL A 338 3.04 -9.54 -15.65
N PHE A 339 2.30 -9.47 -16.76
CA PHE A 339 1.94 -10.61 -17.59
C PHE A 339 2.93 -10.68 -18.73
N ILE A 340 3.69 -11.74 -18.79
CA ILE A 340 4.82 -11.90 -19.70
C ILE A 340 4.53 -13.03 -20.67
N LYS A 341 4.56 -12.74 -21.94
CA LYS A 341 4.57 -13.73 -22.99
C LYS A 341 6.00 -14.25 -23.18
N TRP A 342 6.23 -15.51 -22.82
CA TRP A 342 7.52 -16.18 -22.93
C TRP A 342 7.68 -16.83 -24.29
N GLN A 343 8.91 -16.79 -24.83
CA GLN A 343 9.22 -17.49 -26.05
C GLN A 343 9.43 -19.01 -25.77
N ARG A 344 8.89 -19.87 -26.63
CA ARG A 344 8.93 -21.35 -26.48
C ARG A 344 10.26 -21.98 -26.91
N TYR A 345 11.32 -21.22 -27.09
CA TYR A 345 12.60 -21.71 -27.58
C TYR A 345 13.59 -21.90 -26.44
N LYS A 346 14.11 -23.14 -26.31
CA LYS A 346 15.20 -23.51 -25.43
C LYS A 346 16.39 -23.98 -26.26
N ASN A 347 17.50 -23.24 -26.23
CA ASN A 347 18.70 -23.52 -27.04
C ASN A 347 18.38 -23.75 -28.53
N GLY A 348 17.50 -22.94 -29.10
CA GLY A 348 17.08 -23.01 -30.50
C GLY A 348 16.04 -24.11 -30.81
N LYS A 349 15.68 -24.97 -29.86
CA LYS A 349 14.64 -25.99 -30.02
C LYS A 349 13.29 -25.44 -29.58
N LEU A 350 12.28 -25.58 -30.46
CA LEU A 350 10.88 -25.25 -30.14
C LEU A 350 10.33 -26.27 -29.13
N LEU A 351 9.76 -25.80 -28.04
CA LEU A 351 9.06 -26.61 -27.05
C LEU A 351 7.54 -26.53 -27.29
N GLU A 352 6.83 -27.59 -26.94
CA GLU A 352 5.37 -27.67 -27.11
C GLU A 352 4.70 -28.25 -25.86
N GLY A 353 3.40 -27.96 -25.71
CA GLY A 353 2.56 -28.51 -24.66
C GLY A 353 3.12 -28.30 -23.27
N LYS A 354 3.23 -29.39 -22.49
CA LYS A 354 3.64 -29.35 -21.10
C LYS A 354 5.09 -28.87 -20.92
N GLU A 355 6.00 -29.24 -21.82
CA GLU A 355 7.41 -28.79 -21.74
C GLU A 355 7.54 -27.28 -21.90
N ALA A 356 6.74 -26.68 -22.79
CA ALA A 356 6.71 -25.22 -22.95
C ALA A 356 6.18 -24.51 -21.71
N LEU A 357 5.16 -25.05 -21.03
CA LEU A 357 4.62 -24.50 -19.79
C LEU A 357 5.63 -24.60 -18.63
N GLU A 358 6.29 -25.75 -18.46
CA GLU A 358 7.32 -25.96 -17.45
C GLU A 358 8.49 -24.98 -17.66
N PHE A 359 8.93 -24.81 -18.90
CA PHE A 359 9.98 -23.84 -19.23
C PHE A 359 9.55 -22.40 -18.96
N CYS A 360 8.31 -22.04 -19.25
CA CYS A 360 7.75 -20.72 -18.90
C CYS A 360 7.80 -20.45 -17.38
N ILE A 361 7.47 -21.46 -16.56
CA ILE A 361 7.56 -21.36 -15.10
C ILE A 361 9.01 -21.15 -14.64
N GLU A 362 9.96 -21.86 -15.24
CA GLU A 362 11.39 -21.70 -14.96
C GLU A 362 11.87 -20.29 -15.36
N CYS A 363 11.49 -19.79 -16.53
CA CYS A 363 11.77 -18.42 -16.98
C CYS A 363 11.22 -17.38 -15.99
N GLY A 364 9.97 -17.56 -15.57
CA GLY A 364 9.32 -16.65 -14.62
C GLY A 364 10.02 -16.61 -13.26
N LYS A 365 10.47 -17.75 -12.75
CA LYS A 365 11.23 -17.83 -11.50
C LYS A 365 12.57 -17.12 -11.60
N ASP A 366 13.38 -17.46 -12.61
CA ASP A 366 14.69 -16.85 -12.81
C ASP A 366 14.57 -15.34 -13.10
N ALA A 367 13.60 -14.93 -13.90
CA ALA A 367 13.37 -13.51 -14.16
C ALA A 367 12.97 -12.73 -12.90
N GLY A 368 12.11 -13.30 -12.05
CA GLY A 368 11.73 -12.72 -10.77
C GLY A 368 12.92 -12.56 -9.81
N GLU A 369 13.76 -13.58 -9.70
CA GLU A 369 15.00 -13.55 -8.91
C GLU A 369 15.97 -12.50 -9.48
N TRP A 370 16.19 -12.51 -10.80
CA TRP A 370 17.08 -11.56 -11.46
C TRP A 370 16.62 -10.10 -11.29
N VAL A 371 15.30 -9.81 -11.45
CA VAL A 371 14.75 -8.46 -11.21
C VAL A 371 14.95 -8.05 -9.77
N THR A 372 14.74 -8.96 -8.83
CA THR A 372 14.93 -8.71 -7.40
C THR A 372 16.38 -8.34 -7.08
N GLU A 373 17.34 -9.05 -7.67
CA GLU A 373 18.76 -8.83 -7.42
C GLU A 373 19.33 -7.60 -8.13
N ASN A 374 18.85 -7.29 -9.34
CA ASN A 374 19.49 -6.31 -10.21
C ASN A 374 18.73 -4.98 -10.37
N MET A 375 17.43 -4.98 -10.10
CA MET A 375 16.58 -3.79 -10.27
C MET A 375 16.10 -3.21 -8.94
N LEU A 376 16.09 -4.03 -7.87
CA LEU A 376 15.71 -3.58 -6.54
C LEU A 376 16.99 -3.31 -5.74
N ASN A 377 17.13 -2.09 -5.23
CA ASN A 377 18.26 -1.70 -4.38
C ASN A 377 18.06 -2.25 -2.96
N LEU A 378 18.08 -3.58 -2.83
CA LEU A 378 17.85 -4.30 -1.55
C LEU A 378 19.06 -4.32 -0.61
N THR A 379 20.07 -3.49 -0.86
CA THR A 379 21.34 -3.45 -0.08
C THR A 379 21.17 -3.17 1.42
N PHE A 380 19.94 -2.87 1.88
CA PHE A 380 19.64 -2.59 3.28
C PHE A 380 18.69 -3.58 3.96
N VAL A 381 18.22 -4.60 3.27
CA VAL A 381 17.46 -5.67 3.91
C VAL A 381 18.46 -6.75 4.37
N GLU A 382 19.32 -6.40 5.34
CA GLU A 382 20.14 -7.39 6.10
C GLU A 382 19.25 -8.25 7.03
N ASP A 383 18.01 -8.47 6.69
CA ASP A 383 17.18 -9.47 7.33
C ASP A 383 17.00 -10.61 6.32
N PRO A 384 17.83 -11.68 6.42
CA PRO A 384 17.71 -12.83 5.52
C PRO A 384 16.33 -13.51 5.59
N ASP A 385 15.50 -13.11 6.58
CA ASP A 385 14.13 -13.54 6.73
C ASP A 385 13.10 -12.68 5.98
N LEU A 386 13.46 -11.50 5.52
CA LEU A 386 12.66 -10.63 4.65
C LEU A 386 12.91 -10.89 3.16
N GLY A 387 13.35 -12.07 2.78
CA GLY A 387 13.43 -12.42 1.36
C GLY A 387 12.15 -11.97 0.64
N ILE A 388 12.27 -10.88 -0.09
CA ILE A 388 11.27 -10.41 -1.05
C ILE A 388 11.42 -11.35 -2.24
N TYR A 389 10.53 -12.30 -2.36
CA TYR A 389 10.43 -13.20 -3.50
C TYR A 389 9.33 -12.71 -4.42
#